data_d621320eb994d4ae47104efe03a2fa95
#
_entry.id   d621320eb994d4ae47104efe03a2fa95
#
_cell.length_a   1.000
_cell.length_b   1.000
_cell.length_c   1.000
_cell.angle_alpha   90.00
_cell.angle_beta   90.00
_cell.angle_gamma   90.00
#
_symmetry.space_group_name_H-M   'P 1'
#
loop_
_entity.id
_entity.type
_entity.pdbx_description
1 polymer ?
#
loop_
_entity_poly.entity_id
_entity_poly.type
_entity_poly.pdbx_seq_one_letter_code
_entity_poly.pdbx_strand_id
1 'polypeptide(L)'
;MTDLEAHVNAEGRDKLVKQVREKINELGVTYIYYQFISVTGRIVGKGIPADHWERTAERGFQLVYGSTANLYVDRHGDYIGYGPESSELVGIPDPETFSQLPWDKRVARVFCTCFRNREERENPGGHLTSDCRGNLRIIHNEFQDKYDGLHLRCGTEPEMMWLKRGEDGRPNGGVTKPNCYHIDQFEELRPTFMKVIEYSQAMGLDMIQGDHEDAPGQLELNTMFDDVLRNADRLTTYRQICAQVAREDGLIACFMSKPFMGVSASGCHHNMSLWRGGKDTVNELHNATLPGMAGAFTYLVGGDNTFMPDLSLDERKPGPIGLQCIGGVMKHLGALTSIGSSTVNS
;
A
#
# COMPACT_ATOMS: atom_id res chain seq x y z
N MET A 1 -10.79 0.91 -28.49
CA MET A 1 -10.79 1.62 -27.19
C MET A 1 -9.48 1.26 -26.51
N THR A 2 -8.67 2.26 -26.14
CA THR A 2 -7.38 2.05 -25.44
C THR A 2 -7.61 1.68 -23.98
N ASP A 3 -6.58 1.17 -23.28
CA ASP A 3 -6.69 0.85 -21.84
C ASP A 3 -7.05 2.08 -21.01
N LEU A 4 -6.48 3.23 -21.35
CA LEU A 4 -6.80 4.52 -20.72
C LEU A 4 -8.28 4.88 -20.93
N GLU A 5 -8.78 4.77 -22.14
CA GLU A 5 -10.19 5.08 -22.44
C GLU A 5 -11.14 4.11 -21.75
N ALA A 6 -10.80 2.81 -21.70
CA ALA A 6 -11.54 1.82 -20.96
C ALA A 6 -11.59 2.16 -19.46
N HIS A 7 -10.47 2.61 -18.90
CA HIS A 7 -10.39 3.03 -17.50
C HIS A 7 -11.22 4.29 -17.19
N VAL A 8 -11.15 5.30 -18.06
CA VAL A 8 -11.90 6.56 -17.88
C VAL A 8 -13.41 6.36 -18.07
N ASN A 9 -13.80 5.47 -18.99
CA ASN A 9 -15.19 5.19 -19.30
C ASN A 9 -15.76 3.97 -18.54
N ALA A 10 -15.07 3.49 -17.50
CA ALA A 10 -15.55 2.38 -16.70
C ALA A 10 -16.92 2.67 -16.08
N GLU A 11 -17.79 1.65 -16.04
CA GLU A 11 -19.14 1.77 -15.50
C GLU A 11 -19.14 2.30 -14.06
N GLY A 12 -19.98 3.27 -13.78
CA GLY A 12 -20.10 3.88 -12.44
C GLY A 12 -19.03 4.93 -12.10
N ARG A 13 -17.97 5.07 -12.90
CA ARG A 13 -16.90 6.03 -12.62
C ARG A 13 -17.38 7.49 -12.59
N ASP A 14 -18.26 7.89 -13.50
CA ASP A 14 -18.85 9.24 -13.54
C ASP A 14 -19.57 9.59 -12.23
N LYS A 15 -20.25 8.63 -11.64
CA LYS A 15 -20.91 8.79 -10.34
C LYS A 15 -19.89 9.05 -9.23
N LEU A 16 -18.81 8.30 -9.23
CA LEU A 16 -17.73 8.48 -8.25
C LEU A 16 -17.03 9.84 -8.41
N VAL A 17 -16.80 10.29 -9.63
CA VAL A 17 -16.23 11.63 -9.91
C VAL A 17 -17.11 12.72 -9.33
N LYS A 18 -18.44 12.64 -9.50
CA LYS A 18 -19.41 13.59 -8.92
C LYS A 18 -19.42 13.54 -7.40
N GLN A 19 -19.41 12.35 -6.80
CA GLN A 19 -19.34 12.18 -5.34
C GLN A 19 -18.06 12.80 -4.75
N VAL A 20 -16.93 12.68 -5.44
CA VAL A 20 -15.69 13.34 -5.00
C VAL A 20 -15.82 14.86 -5.08
N ARG A 21 -16.47 15.43 -6.11
CA ARG A 21 -16.74 16.88 -6.17
C ARG A 21 -17.59 17.34 -4.98
N GLU A 22 -18.60 16.58 -4.64
CA GLU A 22 -19.44 16.88 -3.46
C GLU A 22 -18.61 16.88 -2.19
N LYS A 23 -17.75 15.87 -1.98
CA LYS A 23 -16.81 15.80 -0.84
C LYS A 23 -15.81 16.95 -0.82
N ILE A 24 -15.24 17.34 -1.97
CA ILE A 24 -14.34 18.49 -2.08
C ILE A 24 -15.02 19.75 -1.54
N ASN A 25 -16.25 19.99 -1.95
CA ASN A 25 -17.04 21.16 -1.54
C ASN A 25 -17.43 21.09 -0.05
N GLU A 26 -17.91 19.94 0.41
CA GLU A 26 -18.32 19.71 1.79
C GLU A 26 -17.13 19.87 2.78
N LEU A 27 -15.99 19.30 2.43
CA LEU A 27 -14.80 19.31 3.27
C LEU A 27 -13.92 20.56 3.11
N GLY A 28 -14.25 21.45 2.17
CA GLY A 28 -13.47 22.66 1.92
C GLY A 28 -12.06 22.38 1.37
N VAL A 29 -11.90 21.31 0.61
CA VAL A 29 -10.61 20.96 -0.01
C VAL A 29 -10.30 21.91 -1.14
N THR A 30 -9.12 22.52 -1.11
CA THR A 30 -8.65 23.49 -2.13
C THR A 30 -7.53 22.94 -3.01
N TYR A 31 -6.86 21.87 -2.58
CA TYR A 31 -5.70 21.31 -3.27
C TYR A 31 -5.69 19.79 -3.18
N ILE A 32 -5.32 19.09 -4.27
CA ILE A 32 -5.32 17.63 -4.32
C ILE A 32 -3.93 17.13 -4.75
N TYR A 33 -3.38 16.20 -3.97
CA TYR A 33 -2.20 15.43 -4.35
C TYR A 33 -2.62 14.20 -5.17
N TYR A 34 -2.25 14.16 -6.42
CA TYR A 34 -2.42 13.03 -7.32
C TYR A 34 -1.19 12.14 -7.21
N GLN A 35 -1.35 11.01 -6.55
CA GLN A 35 -0.25 10.15 -6.11
C GLN A 35 -0.23 8.84 -6.90
N PHE A 36 0.95 8.34 -7.20
CA PHE A 36 1.18 6.98 -7.70
C PHE A 36 2.45 6.41 -7.06
N ILE A 37 2.67 5.12 -7.23
CA ILE A 37 3.76 4.40 -6.57
C ILE A 37 4.82 4.04 -7.61
N SER A 38 6.04 4.53 -7.42
CA SER A 38 7.17 4.14 -8.26
C SER A 38 7.63 2.70 -7.98
N VAL A 39 8.38 2.11 -8.89
CA VAL A 39 8.93 0.75 -8.73
C VAL A 39 9.83 0.60 -7.50
N THR A 40 10.31 1.69 -6.92
CA THR A 40 11.08 1.70 -5.66
C THR A 40 10.20 1.87 -4.42
N GLY A 41 8.87 1.79 -4.55
CA GLY A 41 7.93 1.92 -3.45
C GLY A 41 7.75 3.34 -2.91
N ARG A 42 8.23 4.37 -3.62
CA ARG A 42 8.05 5.77 -3.23
C ARG A 42 6.74 6.32 -3.74
N ILE A 43 6.10 7.12 -2.91
CA ILE A 43 4.95 7.94 -3.33
C ILE A 43 5.50 9.12 -4.12
N VAL A 44 5.06 9.22 -5.36
CA VAL A 44 5.38 10.32 -6.28
C VAL A 44 4.09 10.89 -6.87
N GLY A 45 4.13 12.09 -7.42
CA GLY A 45 2.91 12.68 -7.98
C GLY A 45 2.99 14.18 -8.20
N LYS A 46 1.83 14.76 -8.46
CA LYS A 46 1.65 16.21 -8.64
C LYS A 46 0.54 16.74 -7.75
N GLY A 47 0.63 18.00 -7.38
CA GLY A 47 -0.44 18.74 -6.74
C GLY A 47 -1.17 19.62 -7.76
N ILE A 48 -2.51 19.61 -7.73
CA ILE A 48 -3.35 20.41 -8.62
C ILE A 48 -4.48 21.04 -7.78
N PRO A 49 -4.84 22.34 -8.01
CA PRO A 49 -5.99 22.94 -7.36
C PRO A 49 -7.28 22.13 -7.58
N ALA A 50 -8.09 22.03 -6.53
CA ALA A 50 -9.29 21.18 -6.52
C ALA A 50 -10.35 21.61 -7.56
N ASP A 51 -10.32 22.86 -8.00
CA ASP A 51 -11.21 23.37 -9.07
C ASP A 51 -11.04 22.63 -10.41
N HIS A 52 -9.89 21.98 -10.60
CA HIS A 52 -9.60 21.21 -11.81
C HIS A 52 -9.92 19.71 -11.69
N TRP A 53 -10.65 19.29 -10.65
CA TRP A 53 -10.93 17.88 -10.38
C TRP A 53 -11.53 17.14 -11.58
N GLU A 54 -12.64 17.62 -12.15
CA GLU A 54 -13.34 16.94 -13.25
C GLU A 54 -12.45 16.84 -14.50
N ARG A 55 -11.77 17.92 -14.85
CA ARG A 55 -10.85 17.92 -15.99
C ARG A 55 -9.74 16.89 -15.79
N THR A 56 -9.18 16.81 -14.58
CA THR A 56 -8.12 15.86 -14.27
C THR A 56 -8.65 14.42 -14.22
N ALA A 57 -9.86 14.22 -13.74
CA ALA A 57 -10.50 12.91 -13.74
C ALA A 57 -10.81 12.39 -15.15
N GLU A 58 -11.14 13.28 -16.09
CA GLU A 58 -11.43 12.94 -17.49
C GLU A 58 -10.16 12.80 -18.33
N ARG A 59 -9.27 13.81 -18.26
CA ARG A 59 -8.12 13.92 -19.18
C ARG A 59 -6.82 13.41 -18.60
N GLY A 60 -6.74 13.33 -17.28
CA GLY A 60 -5.51 13.05 -16.57
C GLY A 60 -4.57 14.25 -16.47
N PHE A 61 -3.38 13.98 -16.01
CA PHE A 61 -2.27 14.93 -15.94
C PHE A 61 -1.00 14.27 -16.46
N GLN A 62 -0.13 15.09 -17.02
CA GLN A 62 1.10 14.61 -17.66
C GLN A 62 2.20 14.34 -16.65
N LEU A 63 2.97 13.28 -16.88
CA LEU A 63 4.10 12.82 -16.09
C LEU A 63 5.28 12.51 -16.99
N VAL A 64 6.48 12.79 -16.50
CA VAL A 64 7.70 12.32 -17.16
C VAL A 64 7.82 10.81 -16.99
N TYR A 65 8.18 10.07 -18.04
CA TYR A 65 8.26 8.61 -18.04
C TYR A 65 9.08 8.06 -16.87
N GLY A 66 10.26 8.59 -16.61
CA GLY A 66 11.13 8.14 -15.52
C GLY A 66 10.53 8.30 -14.12
N SER A 67 9.44 9.06 -13.95
CA SER A 67 8.81 9.26 -12.64
C SER A 67 8.28 7.94 -12.02
N THR A 68 7.82 7.00 -12.83
CA THR A 68 7.33 5.70 -12.35
C THR A 68 8.46 4.79 -11.90
N ALA A 69 9.60 4.82 -12.58
CA ALA A 69 10.80 4.08 -12.20
C ALA A 69 11.62 4.78 -11.10
N ASN A 70 11.40 6.08 -10.90
CA ASN A 70 12.14 6.93 -9.95
C ASN A 70 13.67 6.89 -10.10
N LEU A 71 14.14 6.52 -11.29
CA LEU A 71 15.54 6.43 -11.66
C LEU A 71 15.65 6.88 -13.11
N TYR A 72 16.42 7.95 -13.32
CA TYR A 72 16.71 8.42 -14.66
C TYR A 72 18.06 7.92 -15.16
N VAL A 73 19.00 7.75 -14.25
CA VAL A 73 20.37 7.35 -14.57
C VAL A 73 20.85 6.29 -13.58
N ASP A 74 21.71 5.42 -14.05
CA ASP A 74 22.43 4.47 -13.21
C ASP A 74 23.60 5.16 -12.46
N ARG A 75 24.42 4.37 -11.76
CA ARG A 75 25.59 4.86 -11.02
C ARG A 75 26.70 5.44 -11.93
N HIS A 76 26.65 5.20 -13.23
CA HIS A 76 27.60 5.69 -14.21
C HIS A 76 27.11 6.94 -14.93
N GLY A 77 25.85 7.33 -14.73
CA GLY A 77 25.21 8.45 -15.38
C GLY A 77 24.47 8.06 -16.67
N ASP A 78 24.38 6.78 -16.99
CA ASP A 78 23.66 6.28 -18.16
C ASP A 78 22.16 6.16 -17.87
N TYR A 79 21.31 6.51 -18.83
CA TYR A 79 19.86 6.41 -18.68
C TYR A 79 19.42 4.97 -18.53
N ILE A 80 18.57 4.73 -17.53
CA ILE A 80 17.89 3.44 -17.34
C ILE A 80 16.56 3.50 -18.07
N GLY A 81 16.43 2.77 -19.15
CA GLY A 81 15.23 2.78 -19.98
C GLY A 81 15.17 3.97 -20.91
N TYR A 82 14.24 4.89 -20.64
CA TYR A 82 13.99 6.04 -21.52
C TYR A 82 14.58 7.32 -20.95
N GLY A 83 15.20 8.12 -21.82
CA GLY A 83 15.73 9.43 -21.48
C GLY A 83 14.66 10.54 -21.41
N PRO A 84 15.08 11.79 -21.19
CA PRO A 84 14.17 12.94 -21.09
C PRO A 84 13.35 13.22 -22.37
N GLU A 85 13.79 12.69 -23.51
CA GLU A 85 13.14 12.79 -24.82
C GLU A 85 11.92 11.84 -24.96
N SER A 86 11.70 10.97 -23.99
CA SER A 86 10.58 10.02 -24.04
C SER A 86 9.25 10.73 -23.93
N SER A 87 8.23 10.13 -24.56
CA SER A 87 6.86 10.61 -24.45
C SER A 87 6.41 10.70 -23.00
N GLU A 88 5.67 11.75 -22.67
CA GLU A 88 5.07 11.89 -21.34
C GLU A 88 4.02 10.80 -21.10
N LEU A 89 3.85 10.44 -19.84
CA LEU A 89 2.79 9.55 -19.37
C LEU A 89 1.55 10.34 -18.97
N VAL A 90 0.43 9.64 -18.84
CA VAL A 90 -0.82 10.20 -18.35
C VAL A 90 -1.22 9.50 -17.04
N GLY A 91 -1.35 10.27 -15.96
CA GLY A 91 -1.92 9.79 -14.69
C GLY A 91 -3.41 10.07 -14.65
N ILE A 92 -4.22 9.05 -14.37
CA ILE A 92 -5.68 9.13 -14.19
C ILE A 92 -6.01 8.83 -12.72
N PRO A 93 -6.71 9.72 -11.99
CA PRO A 93 -7.05 9.46 -10.60
C PRO A 93 -8.09 8.36 -10.46
N ASP A 94 -7.98 7.56 -9.42
CA ASP A 94 -8.98 6.58 -8.98
C ASP A 94 -9.87 7.20 -7.90
N PRO A 95 -11.10 7.66 -8.21
CA PRO A 95 -11.94 8.45 -7.31
C PRO A 95 -12.25 7.78 -5.98
N GLU A 96 -12.33 6.44 -5.95
CA GLU A 96 -12.57 5.66 -4.73
C GLU A 96 -11.50 5.86 -3.66
N THR A 97 -10.31 6.30 -4.05
CA THR A 97 -9.17 6.48 -3.16
C THR A 97 -9.05 7.90 -2.61
N PHE A 98 -9.99 8.79 -2.95
CA PHE A 98 -9.97 10.17 -2.47
C PHE A 98 -10.06 10.23 -0.94
N SER A 99 -9.12 10.94 -0.30
CA SER A 99 -9.08 11.10 1.14
C SER A 99 -8.51 12.46 1.53
N GLN A 100 -9.19 13.19 2.42
CA GLN A 100 -8.69 14.42 3.00
C GLN A 100 -7.52 14.11 3.95
N LEU A 101 -6.48 14.94 3.94
CA LEU A 101 -5.35 14.76 4.84
C LEU A 101 -5.70 15.23 6.27
N PRO A 102 -5.52 14.39 7.30
CA PRO A 102 -5.88 14.76 8.66
C PRO A 102 -5.04 15.90 9.24
N TRP A 103 -3.82 16.09 8.76
CA TRP A 103 -2.90 17.16 9.19
C TRP A 103 -3.05 18.48 8.44
N ASP A 104 -3.74 18.52 7.31
CA ASP A 104 -4.14 19.76 6.63
C ASP A 104 -5.47 19.58 5.89
N LYS A 105 -6.53 20.05 6.49
CA LYS A 105 -7.91 19.89 5.97
C LYS A 105 -8.17 20.57 4.62
N ARG A 106 -7.30 21.46 4.17
CA ARG A 106 -7.41 22.09 2.84
C ARG A 106 -6.92 21.16 1.73
N VAL A 107 -6.20 20.10 2.08
CA VAL A 107 -5.54 19.20 1.14
C VAL A 107 -6.17 17.81 1.20
N ALA A 108 -6.36 17.22 0.02
CA ALA A 108 -6.70 15.81 -0.13
C ALA A 108 -5.64 15.08 -0.96
N ARG A 109 -5.68 13.76 -0.95
CA ARG A 109 -4.91 12.94 -1.88
C ARG A 109 -5.83 11.97 -2.63
N VAL A 110 -5.38 11.54 -3.80
CA VAL A 110 -6.01 10.47 -4.58
C VAL A 110 -4.89 9.64 -5.22
N PHE A 111 -5.04 8.32 -5.23
CA PHE A 111 -4.14 7.48 -6.02
C PHE A 111 -4.50 7.51 -7.49
N CYS A 112 -3.50 7.29 -8.33
CA CYS A 112 -3.65 7.34 -9.78
C CYS A 112 -3.13 6.05 -10.42
N THR A 113 -3.71 5.73 -11.56
CA THR A 113 -3.20 4.74 -12.50
C THR A 113 -2.48 5.45 -13.62
N CYS A 114 -1.32 4.95 -14.03
CA CYS A 114 -0.49 5.54 -15.06
C CYS A 114 -0.64 4.79 -16.38
N PHE A 115 -0.76 5.54 -17.46
CA PHE A 115 -0.89 5.04 -18.82
C PHE A 115 0.14 5.70 -19.75
N ARG A 116 0.41 5.06 -20.87
CA ARG A 116 1.14 5.67 -21.97
C ARG A 116 0.36 6.87 -22.53
N ASN A 117 1.07 7.82 -23.11
CA ASN A 117 0.43 9.00 -23.72
C ASN A 117 -0.52 8.57 -24.85
N ARG A 118 -1.60 9.31 -25.01
CA ARG A 118 -2.57 9.11 -26.12
C ARG A 118 -1.98 9.27 -27.52
N GLU A 119 -0.88 10.00 -27.62
CA GLU A 119 -0.18 10.30 -28.87
C GLU A 119 1.03 9.37 -29.11
N GLU A 120 1.28 8.42 -28.24
CA GLU A 120 2.39 7.47 -28.42
C GLU A 120 2.14 6.59 -29.64
N ARG A 121 3.19 6.36 -30.46
CA ARG A 121 3.04 5.68 -31.75
C ARG A 121 2.78 4.21 -31.64
N GLU A 122 3.42 3.51 -30.70
CA GLU A 122 3.39 2.04 -30.61
C GLU A 122 2.22 1.53 -29.79
N ASN A 123 1.87 2.20 -28.71
CA ASN A 123 0.77 1.76 -27.82
C ASN A 123 0.08 2.98 -27.17
N PRO A 124 -0.67 3.79 -27.96
CA PRO A 124 -1.30 5.01 -27.45
C PRO A 124 -2.31 4.70 -26.34
N GLY A 125 -2.14 5.36 -25.19
CA GLY A 125 -3.01 5.16 -24.03
C GLY A 125 -3.01 3.73 -23.46
N GLY A 126 -2.00 2.95 -23.76
CA GLY A 126 -1.86 1.58 -23.28
C GLY A 126 -1.39 1.53 -21.82
N HIS A 127 -1.57 0.35 -21.22
CA HIS A 127 -1.10 0.06 -19.87
C HIS A 127 0.42 0.24 -19.74
N LEU A 128 0.84 0.74 -18.58
CA LEU A 128 2.24 0.97 -18.28
C LEU A 128 2.79 -0.13 -17.35
N THR A 129 3.75 -0.91 -17.83
CA THR A 129 4.36 -2.02 -17.08
C THR A 129 5.15 -1.59 -15.84
N SER A 130 5.52 -0.32 -15.73
CA SER A 130 6.16 0.24 -14.52
C SER A 130 5.15 0.83 -13.51
N ASP A 131 3.84 0.79 -13.78
CA ASP A 131 2.81 1.14 -12.80
C ASP A 131 2.53 -0.07 -11.89
N CYS A 132 3.19 -0.10 -10.73
CA CYS A 132 3.07 -1.21 -9.78
C CYS A 132 1.62 -1.43 -9.32
N ARG A 133 0.89 -0.35 -9.04
CA ARG A 133 -0.51 -0.42 -8.59
C ARG A 133 -1.45 -0.89 -9.70
N GLY A 134 -1.27 -0.38 -10.90
CA GLY A 134 -2.00 -0.81 -12.09
C GLY A 134 -1.76 -2.29 -12.41
N ASN A 135 -0.50 -2.74 -12.35
CA ASN A 135 -0.14 -4.14 -12.52
C ASN A 135 -0.84 -5.06 -11.51
N LEU A 136 -0.82 -4.70 -10.21
CA LEU A 136 -1.48 -5.48 -9.18
C LEU A 136 -2.98 -5.65 -9.48
N ARG A 137 -3.65 -4.57 -9.87
CA ARG A 137 -5.07 -4.60 -10.24
C ARG A 137 -5.33 -5.50 -11.44
N ILE A 138 -4.54 -5.39 -12.49
CA ILE A 138 -4.71 -6.21 -13.71
C ILE A 138 -4.51 -7.69 -13.38
N ILE A 139 -3.40 -8.03 -12.74
CA ILE A 139 -3.09 -9.42 -12.38
C ILE A 139 -4.16 -10.04 -11.48
N HIS A 140 -4.65 -9.27 -10.50
CA HIS A 140 -5.68 -9.73 -9.59
C HIS A 140 -7.03 -9.93 -10.30
N ASN A 141 -7.42 -9.02 -11.21
CA ASN A 141 -8.63 -9.18 -12.01
C ASN A 141 -8.54 -10.39 -12.95
N GLU A 142 -7.43 -10.56 -13.66
CA GLU A 142 -7.18 -11.73 -14.51
C GLU A 142 -7.22 -13.04 -13.71
N PHE A 143 -6.71 -13.03 -12.49
CA PHE A 143 -6.78 -14.17 -11.58
C PHE A 143 -8.23 -14.48 -11.19
N GLN A 144 -9.03 -13.49 -10.85
CA GLN A 144 -10.46 -13.67 -10.53
C GLN A 144 -11.24 -14.22 -11.73
N ASP A 145 -11.03 -13.67 -12.91
CA ASP A 145 -11.69 -14.09 -14.14
C ASP A 145 -11.34 -15.55 -14.49
N LYS A 146 -10.07 -15.90 -14.35
CA LYS A 146 -9.57 -17.24 -14.68
C LYS A 146 -10.02 -18.32 -13.70
N TYR A 147 -10.24 -17.98 -12.44
CA TYR A 147 -10.50 -18.94 -11.38
C TYR A 147 -11.86 -18.75 -10.70
N ASP A 148 -12.87 -18.36 -11.47
CA ASP A 148 -14.27 -18.31 -11.04
C ASP A 148 -14.47 -17.45 -9.78
N GLY A 149 -13.99 -16.22 -9.82
CA GLY A 149 -14.13 -15.26 -8.75
C GLY A 149 -13.26 -15.51 -7.53
N LEU A 150 -12.30 -16.45 -7.59
CA LEU A 150 -11.33 -16.63 -6.53
C LEU A 150 -10.47 -15.37 -6.38
N HIS A 151 -10.38 -14.83 -5.18
CA HIS A 151 -9.62 -13.60 -4.93
C HIS A 151 -8.74 -13.69 -3.70
N LEU A 152 -7.62 -12.99 -3.76
CA LEU A 152 -6.64 -12.92 -2.70
C LEU A 152 -6.98 -11.77 -1.76
N ARG A 153 -6.91 -12.06 -0.45
CA ARG A 153 -6.91 -11.06 0.61
C ARG A 153 -5.60 -11.08 1.36
N CYS A 154 -5.20 -9.94 1.84
CA CYS A 154 -3.92 -9.76 2.49
C CYS A 154 -4.05 -8.85 3.71
N GLY A 155 -3.45 -9.26 4.84
CA GLY A 155 -3.11 -8.43 5.98
C GLY A 155 -1.61 -8.21 6.00
N THR A 156 -1.18 -7.00 6.28
CA THR A 156 0.24 -6.66 6.35
C THR A 156 0.60 -6.23 7.76
N GLU A 157 1.72 -6.77 8.26
CA GLU A 157 2.33 -6.45 9.54
C GLU A 157 3.62 -5.63 9.29
N PRO A 158 3.52 -4.31 9.21
CA PRO A 158 4.64 -3.46 8.84
C PRO A 158 5.44 -3.03 10.07
N GLU A 159 6.55 -3.67 10.33
CA GLU A 159 7.49 -3.23 11.34
C GLU A 159 8.31 -2.02 10.85
N MET A 160 8.60 -1.11 11.75
CA MET A 160 9.42 0.06 11.45
C MET A 160 10.07 0.61 12.72
N MET A 161 11.14 1.40 12.57
CA MET A 161 11.84 2.01 13.70
C MET A 161 11.61 3.52 13.74
N TRP A 162 11.30 4.03 14.92
CA TRP A 162 11.33 5.45 15.24
C TRP A 162 12.73 5.85 15.68
N LEU A 163 13.38 6.69 14.88
CA LEU A 163 14.78 7.07 15.11
C LEU A 163 14.86 8.55 15.50
N LYS A 164 15.85 8.87 16.34
CA LYS A 164 16.22 10.25 16.67
C LYS A 164 16.99 10.88 15.51
N ARG A 165 16.91 12.19 15.38
CA ARG A 165 17.84 12.97 14.56
C ARG A 165 19.07 13.29 15.38
N GLY A 166 20.26 12.95 14.86
CA GLY A 166 21.53 13.42 15.40
C GLY A 166 21.72 14.91 15.16
N GLU A 167 22.69 15.52 15.82
CA GLU A 167 23.03 16.95 15.65
C GLU A 167 23.41 17.28 14.19
N ASP A 168 23.98 16.32 13.47
CA ASP A 168 24.30 16.43 12.04
C ASP A 168 23.10 16.14 11.11
N GLY A 169 21.90 15.95 11.66
CA GLY A 169 20.68 15.64 10.95
C GLY A 169 20.55 14.19 10.47
N ARG A 170 21.57 13.34 10.74
CA ARG A 170 21.53 11.92 10.37
C ARG A 170 20.72 11.09 11.37
N PRO A 171 20.21 9.92 10.95
CA PRO A 171 19.57 8.98 11.86
C PRO A 171 20.52 8.55 12.97
N ASN A 172 20.01 8.57 14.19
CA ASN A 172 20.67 8.01 15.36
C ASN A 172 19.73 7.02 16.02
N GLY A 173 20.19 5.99 16.65
CA GLY A 173 19.47 4.84 17.20
C GLY A 173 17.98 5.02 17.56
N GLY A 174 17.30 3.95 17.88
CA GLY A 174 15.89 3.98 18.29
C GLY A 174 15.63 4.83 19.52
N VAL A 175 14.40 5.26 19.72
CA VAL A 175 14.01 6.15 20.84
C VAL A 175 13.77 5.39 22.14
N THR A 176 13.59 4.07 22.10
CA THR A 176 13.35 3.21 23.26
C THR A 176 14.47 2.18 23.43
N LYS A 177 14.35 1.37 24.48
CA LYS A 177 15.20 0.18 24.67
C LYS A 177 14.65 -1.02 23.92
N PRO A 178 15.49 -2.03 23.56
CA PRO A 178 15.03 -3.26 22.94
C PRO A 178 14.26 -4.11 23.95
N ASN A 179 12.97 -4.32 23.73
CA ASN A 179 12.13 -5.20 24.55
C ASN A 179 10.79 -5.47 23.85
N CYS A 180 10.68 -6.65 23.26
CA CYS A 180 9.49 -7.11 22.59
C CYS A 180 8.29 -7.19 23.55
N TYR A 181 7.17 -6.58 23.19
CA TYR A 181 5.90 -6.53 23.94
C TYR A 181 5.94 -5.82 25.30
N HIS A 182 7.04 -5.16 25.68
CA HIS A 182 7.10 -4.42 26.92
C HIS A 182 6.27 -3.13 26.83
N ILE A 183 5.24 -3.05 27.66
CA ILE A 183 4.32 -1.90 27.68
C ILE A 183 5.04 -0.61 28.04
N ASP A 184 6.01 -0.64 28.96
CA ASP A 184 6.78 0.56 29.31
C ASP A 184 7.48 1.17 28.09
N GLN A 185 8.05 0.35 27.21
CA GLN A 185 8.73 0.79 26.00
C GLN A 185 7.73 1.30 24.96
N PHE A 186 6.58 0.63 24.87
CA PHE A 186 5.47 1.06 24.01
C PHE A 186 4.89 2.38 24.48
N GLU A 187 4.70 2.56 25.79
CA GLU A 187 4.18 3.77 26.42
C GLU A 187 5.08 5.00 26.17
N GLU A 188 6.41 4.83 26.12
CA GLU A 188 7.33 5.92 25.77
C GLU A 188 7.02 6.54 24.39
N LEU A 189 6.49 5.72 23.44
CA LEU A 189 6.10 6.15 22.11
C LEU A 189 4.60 6.49 21.99
N ARG A 190 3.83 6.41 23.07
CA ARG A 190 2.38 6.63 23.04
C ARG A 190 1.96 7.93 22.33
N PRO A 191 2.54 9.10 22.57
CA PRO A 191 2.14 10.31 21.87
C PRO A 191 2.27 10.19 20.34
N THR A 192 3.30 9.51 19.87
CA THR A 192 3.61 9.30 18.45
C THR A 192 2.67 8.28 17.82
N PHE A 193 2.56 7.07 18.40
CA PHE A 193 1.72 6.04 17.79
C PHE A 193 0.22 6.37 17.86
N MET A 194 -0.26 7.03 18.91
CA MET A 194 -1.64 7.48 18.97
C MET A 194 -1.98 8.45 17.85
N LYS A 195 -1.08 9.37 17.52
CA LYS A 195 -1.24 10.28 16.39
C LYS A 195 -1.26 9.50 15.05
N VAL A 196 -0.41 8.48 14.91
CA VAL A 196 -0.45 7.58 13.73
C VAL A 196 -1.80 6.89 13.61
N ILE A 197 -2.34 6.36 14.72
CA ILE A 197 -3.66 5.68 14.75
C ILE A 197 -4.76 6.67 14.36
N GLU A 198 -4.80 7.85 14.99
CA GLU A 198 -5.82 8.87 14.71
C GLU A 198 -5.80 9.31 13.23
N TYR A 199 -4.63 9.55 12.66
CA TYR A 199 -4.50 9.91 11.25
C TYR A 199 -4.88 8.75 10.33
N SER A 200 -4.51 7.53 10.69
CA SER A 200 -4.85 6.32 9.94
C SER A 200 -6.37 6.10 9.90
N GLN A 201 -7.03 6.17 11.05
CA GLN A 201 -8.48 6.03 11.14
C GLN A 201 -9.21 7.14 10.37
N ALA A 202 -8.73 8.40 10.46
CA ALA A 202 -9.28 9.52 9.70
C ALA A 202 -9.16 9.34 8.17
N MET A 203 -8.18 8.57 7.71
CA MET A 203 -7.99 8.19 6.30
C MET A 203 -8.61 6.84 5.94
N GLY A 204 -9.41 6.23 6.83
CA GLY A 204 -10.15 5.00 6.57
C GLY A 204 -9.35 3.72 6.71
N LEU A 205 -8.22 3.75 7.43
CA LEU A 205 -7.49 2.54 7.82
C LEU A 205 -8.10 1.96 9.10
N ASP A 206 -8.49 0.69 9.06
CA ASP A 206 -9.02 -0.03 10.21
C ASP A 206 -7.86 -0.59 11.05
N MET A 207 -7.41 0.21 12.03
CA MET A 207 -6.30 -0.15 12.92
C MET A 207 -6.78 -1.13 13.99
N ILE A 208 -6.10 -2.28 14.12
CA ILE A 208 -6.58 -3.39 14.98
C ILE A 208 -5.69 -3.70 16.18
N GLN A 209 -4.39 -3.49 16.05
CA GLN A 209 -3.44 -3.72 17.15
C GLN A 209 -2.16 -2.94 16.94
N GLY A 210 -1.33 -2.90 17.98
CA GLY A 210 0.02 -2.38 17.92
C GLY A 210 0.83 -2.82 19.13
N ASP A 211 2.14 -2.93 18.94
CA ASP A 211 3.08 -3.35 19.95
C ASP A 211 4.48 -2.78 19.72
N HIS A 212 5.33 -2.91 20.74
CA HIS A 212 6.75 -2.67 20.64
C HIS A 212 7.46 -3.97 20.26
N GLU A 213 8.20 -3.90 19.17
CA GLU A 213 9.00 -5.01 18.68
C GLU A 213 10.38 -5.11 19.37
N ASP A 214 11.21 -6.05 18.94
CA ASP A 214 12.44 -6.41 19.61
C ASP A 214 13.55 -5.34 19.52
N ALA A 215 13.65 -4.60 18.41
CA ALA A 215 14.69 -3.58 18.25
C ALA A 215 14.34 -2.24 18.91
N PRO A 216 15.32 -1.40 19.26
CA PRO A 216 15.06 -0.10 19.88
C PRO A 216 14.19 0.81 19.03
N GLY A 217 13.07 1.26 19.60
CA GLY A 217 12.09 2.13 18.91
C GLY A 217 11.35 1.46 17.76
N GLN A 218 11.38 0.14 17.69
CA GLN A 218 10.68 -0.64 16.68
C GLN A 218 9.23 -0.87 17.10
N LEU A 219 8.31 -0.46 16.25
CA LEU A 219 6.88 -0.69 16.44
C LEU A 219 6.30 -1.43 15.25
N GLU A 220 5.28 -2.23 15.54
CA GLU A 220 4.35 -2.78 14.58
C GLU A 220 2.95 -2.26 14.88
N LEU A 221 2.29 -1.66 13.89
CA LEU A 221 0.90 -1.19 13.99
C LEU A 221 0.11 -1.76 12.82
N ASN A 222 -0.85 -2.62 13.13
CA ASN A 222 -1.52 -3.44 12.14
C ASN A 222 -2.88 -2.91 11.74
N THR A 223 -3.20 -3.12 10.47
CA THR A 223 -4.54 -2.85 9.92
C THR A 223 -5.26 -4.17 9.65
N MET A 224 -6.60 -4.13 9.71
CA MET A 224 -7.42 -5.26 9.28
C MET A 224 -7.09 -5.64 7.84
N PHE A 225 -7.04 -6.95 7.56
CA PHE A 225 -6.85 -7.46 6.20
C PHE A 225 -7.97 -7.02 5.24
N ASP A 226 -7.65 -6.91 3.96
CA ASP A 226 -8.61 -6.53 2.92
C ASP A 226 -8.19 -7.14 1.57
N ASP A 227 -8.90 -6.80 0.51
CA ASP A 227 -8.49 -7.03 -0.87
C ASP A 227 -7.05 -6.53 -1.11
N VAL A 228 -6.29 -7.24 -1.93
CA VAL A 228 -4.85 -6.97 -2.10
C VAL A 228 -4.54 -5.56 -2.54
N LEU A 229 -5.36 -4.95 -3.40
CA LEU A 229 -5.13 -3.58 -3.86
C LEU A 229 -5.38 -2.57 -2.74
N ARG A 230 -6.45 -2.75 -1.98
CA ARG A 230 -6.75 -1.90 -0.82
C ARG A 230 -5.69 -2.05 0.26
N ASN A 231 -5.22 -3.27 0.51
CA ASN A 231 -4.15 -3.50 1.48
C ASN A 231 -2.84 -2.83 1.06
N ALA A 232 -2.47 -2.89 -0.21
CA ALA A 232 -1.31 -2.18 -0.75
C ALA A 232 -1.46 -0.64 -0.62
N ASP A 233 -2.64 -0.11 -0.93
CA ASP A 233 -2.96 1.32 -0.74
C ASP A 233 -2.90 1.73 0.74
N ARG A 234 -3.37 0.88 1.66
CA ARG A 234 -3.30 1.09 3.12
C ARG A 234 -1.86 1.13 3.61
N LEU A 235 -1.03 0.16 3.24
CA LEU A 235 0.39 0.14 3.60
C LEU A 235 1.12 1.40 3.11
N THR A 236 0.85 1.81 1.88
CA THR A 236 1.41 3.03 1.30
C THR A 236 0.96 4.27 2.08
N THR A 237 -0.33 4.35 2.41
CA THR A 237 -0.91 5.45 3.20
C THR A 237 -0.34 5.47 4.63
N TYR A 238 -0.24 4.32 5.28
CA TYR A 238 0.38 4.18 6.60
C TYR A 238 1.82 4.71 6.62
N ARG A 239 2.65 4.34 5.63
CA ARG A 239 4.02 4.87 5.51
C ARG A 239 4.05 6.39 5.34
N GLN A 240 3.11 6.96 4.59
CA GLN A 240 2.97 8.41 4.43
C GLN A 240 2.61 9.08 5.76
N ILE A 241 1.68 8.50 6.52
CA ILE A 241 1.27 8.97 7.85
C ILE A 241 2.44 8.92 8.82
N CYS A 242 3.14 7.79 8.92
CA CYS A 242 4.32 7.67 9.78
C CYS A 242 5.38 8.73 9.45
N ALA A 243 5.66 8.97 8.17
CA ALA A 243 6.59 10.00 7.74
C ALA A 243 6.10 11.42 8.12
N GLN A 244 4.80 11.67 8.10
CA GLN A 244 4.21 12.95 8.54
C GLN A 244 4.34 13.13 10.06
N VAL A 245 3.93 12.13 10.83
CA VAL A 245 4.03 12.16 12.30
C VAL A 245 5.48 12.31 12.74
N ALA A 246 6.41 11.60 12.10
CA ALA A 246 7.83 11.74 12.37
C ALA A 246 8.32 13.18 12.16
N ARG A 247 7.87 13.88 11.11
CA ARG A 247 8.20 15.30 10.90
C ARG A 247 7.66 16.20 12.02
N GLU A 248 6.44 15.93 12.47
CA GLU A 248 5.80 16.70 13.55
C GLU A 248 6.49 16.49 14.90
N ASP A 249 6.94 15.27 15.17
CA ASP A 249 7.55 14.88 16.43
C ASP A 249 9.09 15.02 16.42
N GLY A 250 9.69 15.51 15.34
CA GLY A 250 11.15 15.67 15.22
C GLY A 250 11.91 14.33 15.11
N LEU A 251 11.22 13.27 14.73
CA LEU A 251 11.75 11.91 14.56
C LEU A 251 11.99 11.57 13.09
N ILE A 252 12.46 10.36 12.85
CA ILE A 252 12.56 9.73 11.52
C ILE A 252 11.80 8.41 11.56
N ALA A 253 10.81 8.25 10.68
CA ALA A 253 10.14 6.97 10.43
C ALA A 253 11.01 6.13 9.48
N CYS A 254 11.63 5.07 9.99
CA CYS A 254 12.55 4.23 9.24
C CYS A 254 11.92 2.89 8.90
N PHE A 255 11.69 2.66 7.62
CA PHE A 255 11.17 1.41 7.06
C PHE A 255 12.27 0.55 6.40
N MET A 256 13.53 0.81 6.70
CA MET A 256 14.62 -0.07 6.26
C MET A 256 14.56 -1.39 7.04
N SER A 257 14.74 -2.51 6.33
CA SER A 257 14.74 -3.84 6.96
C SER A 257 15.79 -3.96 8.05
N LYS A 258 17.00 -3.45 7.82
CA LYS A 258 18.13 -3.55 8.76
C LYS A 258 18.92 -2.24 8.81
N PRO A 259 18.43 -1.20 9.49
CA PRO A 259 19.14 0.08 9.56
C PRO A 259 20.40 0.01 10.44
N PHE A 260 20.43 -0.90 11.43
CA PHE A 260 21.57 -1.08 12.34
C PHE A 260 21.94 -2.55 12.46
N MET A 261 23.24 -2.82 12.54
CA MET A 261 23.77 -4.15 12.86
C MET A 261 23.61 -4.44 14.36
N GLY A 262 23.47 -5.73 14.70
CA GLY A 262 23.39 -6.18 16.10
C GLY A 262 22.02 -6.03 16.77
N VAL A 263 21.00 -5.58 16.05
CA VAL A 263 19.60 -5.53 16.51
C VAL A 263 18.69 -6.29 15.55
N SER A 264 17.49 -6.61 15.95
CA SER A 264 16.50 -7.27 15.09
C SER A 264 16.17 -6.43 13.86
N ALA A 265 15.88 -7.09 12.76
CA ALA A 265 15.45 -6.47 11.51
C ALA A 265 13.96 -6.10 11.58
N SER A 266 13.52 -5.16 10.76
CA SER A 266 12.11 -4.86 10.56
C SER A 266 11.55 -5.72 9.43
N GLY A 267 10.54 -6.52 9.75
CA GLY A 267 9.77 -7.32 8.81
C GLY A 267 8.66 -6.51 8.12
N CYS A 268 8.09 -7.12 7.11
CA CYS A 268 6.84 -6.67 6.52
C CYS A 268 6.08 -7.92 6.09
N HIS A 269 5.51 -8.61 7.07
CA HIS A 269 4.85 -9.89 6.84
C HIS A 269 3.55 -9.67 6.07
N HIS A 270 3.26 -10.58 5.15
CA HIS A 270 2.02 -10.58 4.38
C HIS A 270 1.25 -11.87 4.67
N ASN A 271 0.22 -11.74 5.49
CA ASN A 271 -0.71 -12.83 5.79
C ASN A 271 -1.75 -12.90 4.67
N MET A 272 -1.74 -13.98 3.90
CA MET A 272 -2.56 -14.11 2.71
C MET A 272 -3.61 -15.22 2.86
N SER A 273 -4.80 -14.99 2.29
CA SER A 273 -5.88 -15.96 2.22
C SER A 273 -6.59 -15.88 0.88
N LEU A 274 -7.08 -17.01 0.38
CA LEU A 274 -7.87 -17.08 -0.85
C LEU A 274 -9.34 -17.25 -0.53
N TRP A 275 -10.18 -16.44 -1.14
CA TRP A 275 -11.60 -16.36 -0.87
C TRP A 275 -12.42 -16.60 -2.14
N ARG A 276 -13.56 -17.24 -1.96
CA ARG A 276 -14.60 -17.35 -2.99
C ARG A 276 -15.89 -16.78 -2.41
N GLY A 277 -16.48 -15.77 -3.04
CA GLY A 277 -17.68 -15.07 -2.60
C GLY A 277 -17.55 -13.54 -2.64
N GLY A 278 -18.67 -12.85 -2.63
CA GLY A 278 -18.74 -11.41 -2.92
C GLY A 278 -18.14 -10.52 -1.84
N LYS A 279 -17.81 -9.30 -2.25
CA LYS A 279 -17.28 -8.23 -1.38
C LYS A 279 -18.18 -7.90 -0.17
N ASP A 280 -19.49 -8.16 -0.31
CA ASP A 280 -20.50 -7.75 0.70
C ASP A 280 -20.56 -8.69 1.91
N THR A 281 -20.12 -9.94 1.76
CA THR A 281 -20.14 -10.93 2.86
C THR A 281 -19.06 -10.69 3.91
N VAL A 282 -18.03 -9.90 3.62
CA VAL A 282 -16.93 -9.59 4.54
C VAL A 282 -17.32 -8.59 5.61
N ASN A 283 -18.16 -7.62 5.28
CA ASN A 283 -18.61 -6.63 6.27
C ASN A 283 -19.58 -7.21 7.30
N GLU A 284 -20.36 -8.22 6.94
CA GLU A 284 -21.25 -8.90 7.86
C GLU A 284 -20.52 -9.78 8.88
N LEU A 285 -19.27 -10.10 8.60
CA LEU A 285 -18.51 -11.08 9.36
C LEU A 285 -17.48 -10.50 10.31
N HIS A 286 -17.19 -9.21 10.23
CA HIS A 286 -16.49 -8.47 11.27
C HIS A 286 -17.16 -8.59 12.65
N ASN A 287 -18.45 -8.89 12.67
CA ASN A 287 -19.21 -9.04 13.91
C ASN A 287 -19.26 -10.48 14.47
N ALA A 288 -18.70 -11.45 13.76
CA ALA A 288 -18.68 -12.85 14.17
C ALA A 288 -17.28 -13.31 14.63
N THR A 289 -16.59 -12.49 15.43
CA THR A 289 -15.36 -12.91 16.11
C THR A 289 -15.67 -14.00 17.12
N LEU A 290 -15.17 -15.20 16.89
CA LEU A 290 -15.11 -16.24 17.90
C LEU A 290 -14.06 -15.84 18.95
N PRO A 291 -14.43 -15.75 20.22
CA PRO A 291 -13.50 -15.42 21.30
C PRO A 291 -12.45 -16.51 21.44
N GLY A 292 -11.18 -16.16 21.39
CA GLY A 292 -10.08 -17.04 21.80
C GLY A 292 -9.09 -17.51 20.76
N MET A 293 -9.14 -16.98 19.52
CA MET A 293 -8.13 -17.30 18.52
C MET A 293 -7.35 -16.04 18.13
N ALA A 294 -6.54 -15.56 19.03
CA ALA A 294 -5.46 -14.62 18.72
C ALA A 294 -4.33 -15.41 18.09
N GLY A 295 -4.00 -15.10 16.88
CA GLY A 295 -2.87 -15.70 16.17
C GLY A 295 -3.26 -16.09 14.77
N ALA A 296 -2.83 -15.30 13.86
CA ALA A 296 -2.55 -15.55 12.47
C ALA A 296 -3.38 -16.64 11.81
N PHE A 297 -4.16 -16.33 10.95
CA PHE A 297 -5.00 -17.11 10.07
C PHE A 297 -6.45 -17.07 10.46
N THR A 298 -7.00 -16.11 10.03
CA THR A 298 -8.12 -15.95 9.63
C THR A 298 -9.21 -16.52 9.05
N TYR A 299 -10.04 -16.17 9.30
CA TYR A 299 -11.37 -16.46 9.64
C TYR A 299 -12.26 -16.51 8.42
N LEU A 300 -12.78 -17.58 8.34
CA LEU A 300 -14.00 -17.98 7.77
C LEU A 300 -15.08 -17.03 8.06
N VAL A 301 -15.58 -16.33 7.09
CA VAL A 301 -16.94 -16.05 7.14
C VAL A 301 -17.44 -15.39 5.89
N GLY A 302 -18.35 -16.00 5.22
CA GLY A 302 -19.01 -15.57 4.03
C GLY A 302 -18.33 -15.87 2.71
N GLY A 303 -17.22 -16.54 2.76
CA GLY A 303 -16.57 -17.17 1.64
C GLY A 303 -15.73 -18.33 2.12
N ASP A 304 -15.56 -19.36 1.34
CA ASP A 304 -14.67 -20.44 1.69
C ASP A 304 -13.23 -19.98 1.63
N ASN A 305 -12.52 -19.96 2.75
CA ASN A 305 -11.07 -19.77 2.75
C ASN A 305 -10.40 -21.05 2.25
N THR A 306 -9.92 -21.01 1.02
CA THR A 306 -9.39 -22.21 0.34
C THR A 306 -7.98 -22.60 0.80
N PHE A 307 -7.34 -21.79 1.66
CA PHE A 307 -6.09 -22.15 2.33
C PHE A 307 -6.30 -23.02 3.58
N MET A 308 -7.49 -23.02 4.16
CA MET A 308 -7.72 -23.76 5.38
C MET A 308 -7.45 -25.24 5.19
N PRO A 309 -6.87 -25.91 6.20
CA PRO A 309 -6.67 -27.33 6.15
C PRO A 309 -8.02 -28.05 6.07
N ASP A 310 -8.04 -29.16 5.36
CA ASP A 310 -9.14 -30.10 5.46
C ASP A 310 -9.09 -30.72 6.87
N LEU A 311 -9.97 -30.28 7.75
CA LEU A 311 -10.04 -30.73 9.15
C LEU A 311 -10.26 -32.24 9.28
N SER A 312 -10.66 -32.93 8.17
CA SER A 312 -10.82 -34.38 8.13
C SER A 312 -9.50 -35.14 8.03
N LEU A 313 -8.40 -34.48 7.65
CA LEU A 313 -7.12 -35.13 7.36
C LEU A 313 -6.05 -34.89 8.43
N ASP A 314 -5.81 -33.66 8.81
CA ASP A 314 -4.86 -33.25 9.86
C ASP A 314 -4.94 -31.72 10.00
N GLU A 315 -5.33 -31.25 11.15
CA GLU A 315 -5.52 -29.83 11.46
C GLU A 315 -4.30 -28.91 11.18
N ARG A 316 -3.13 -29.49 10.90
CA ARG A 316 -1.88 -28.77 10.67
C ARG A 316 -1.44 -28.70 9.21
N LYS A 317 -2.19 -29.30 8.28
CA LYS A 317 -1.79 -29.33 6.86
C LYS A 317 -2.64 -28.38 6.03
N PRO A 318 -2.02 -27.56 5.18
CA PRO A 318 -2.76 -26.76 4.22
C PRO A 318 -3.61 -27.66 3.31
N GLY A 319 -4.77 -27.18 2.92
CA GLY A 319 -5.58 -27.83 1.89
C GLY A 319 -4.86 -27.90 0.53
N PRO A 320 -5.39 -28.66 -0.44
CA PRO A 320 -4.75 -28.86 -1.74
C PRO A 320 -4.41 -27.55 -2.48
N ILE A 321 -5.29 -26.56 -2.43
CA ILE A 321 -5.06 -25.23 -3.03
C ILE A 321 -3.95 -24.49 -2.28
N GLY A 322 -3.94 -24.54 -0.95
CA GLY A 322 -2.87 -23.98 -0.14
C GLY A 322 -1.49 -24.57 -0.49
N LEU A 323 -1.40 -25.91 -0.68
CA LEU A 323 -0.17 -26.58 -1.11
C LEU A 323 0.28 -26.14 -2.51
N GLN A 324 -0.66 -25.92 -3.44
CA GLN A 324 -0.35 -25.39 -4.78
C GLN A 324 0.20 -23.96 -4.72
N CYS A 325 -0.35 -23.11 -3.86
CA CYS A 325 0.14 -21.75 -3.64
C CYS A 325 1.53 -21.76 -3.03
N ILE A 326 1.79 -22.58 -2.01
CA ILE A 326 3.12 -22.75 -1.42
C ILE A 326 4.12 -23.23 -2.50
N GLY A 327 3.74 -24.20 -3.30
CA GLY A 327 4.57 -24.67 -4.42
C GLY A 327 4.88 -23.57 -5.43
N GLY A 328 3.92 -22.69 -5.74
CA GLY A 328 4.12 -21.51 -6.58
C GLY A 328 5.11 -20.51 -5.99
N VAL A 329 4.97 -20.17 -4.70
CA VAL A 329 5.92 -19.31 -3.98
C VAL A 329 7.31 -19.92 -3.99
N MET A 330 7.47 -21.20 -3.67
CA MET A 330 8.76 -21.90 -3.66
C MET A 330 9.41 -21.89 -5.05
N LYS A 331 8.63 -22.12 -6.12
CA LYS A 331 9.12 -22.08 -7.50
C LYS A 331 9.73 -20.72 -7.87
N HIS A 332 9.18 -19.64 -7.36
CA HIS A 332 9.60 -18.27 -7.67
C HIS A 332 10.41 -17.61 -6.55
N LEU A 333 10.82 -18.38 -5.53
CA LEU A 333 11.46 -17.86 -4.32
C LEU A 333 12.72 -17.02 -4.61
N GLY A 334 13.53 -17.43 -5.60
CA GLY A 334 14.72 -16.66 -5.98
C GLY A 334 14.40 -15.25 -6.47
N ALA A 335 13.33 -15.09 -7.26
CA ALA A 335 12.87 -13.76 -7.70
C ALA A 335 12.24 -12.97 -6.55
N LEU A 336 11.46 -13.62 -5.69
CA LEU A 336 10.85 -12.98 -4.51
C LEU A 336 11.91 -12.49 -3.52
N THR A 337 12.98 -13.28 -3.30
CA THR A 337 14.08 -12.91 -2.41
C THR A 337 14.82 -11.68 -2.93
N SER A 338 15.03 -11.54 -4.24
CA SER A 338 15.69 -10.34 -4.81
C SER A 338 14.88 -9.05 -4.60
N ILE A 339 13.57 -9.15 -4.40
CA ILE A 339 12.68 -8.02 -4.07
C ILE A 339 12.62 -7.81 -2.55
N GLY A 340 12.39 -8.88 -1.79
CA GLY A 340 12.17 -8.84 -0.34
C GLY A 340 13.45 -8.62 0.47
N SER A 341 14.60 -9.06 -0.04
CA SER A 341 15.91 -8.96 0.60
C SER A 341 16.91 -8.27 -0.33
N SER A 342 16.56 -7.07 -0.74
CA SER A 342 17.31 -6.32 -1.75
C SER A 342 18.55 -5.59 -1.22
N THR A 343 18.75 -5.57 0.10
CA THR A 343 19.91 -4.93 0.73
C THR A 343 20.89 -5.96 1.29
N VAL A 344 22.17 -5.56 1.38
CA VAL A 344 23.23 -6.42 1.96
C VAL A 344 22.95 -6.80 3.43
N ASN A 345 22.13 -6.01 4.10
CA ASN A 345 21.79 -6.17 5.52
C ASN A 345 20.45 -6.86 5.77
N SER A 346 19.70 -7.19 4.73
CA SER A 346 18.38 -7.85 4.88
C SER A 346 18.47 -9.36 4.90
#